data_f8a9535947f98c8aa7d321c9e9c5a2fb
#
_entry.id   f8a9535947f98c8aa7d321c9e9c5a2fb
#
_cell.length_a   1.000
_cell.length_b   1.000
_cell.length_c   1.000
_cell.angle_alpha   90.00
_cell.angle_beta   90.00
_cell.angle_gamma   90.00
#
_symmetry.space_group_name_H-M   'P 1'
#
loop_
_entity.id
_entity.type
_entity.pdbx_description
1 polymer ?
#
loop_
_entity_poly.entity_id
_entity_poly.type
_entity_poly.pdbx_seq_one_letter_code
_entity_poly.pdbx_strand_id
1 'polypeptide(L)'
;MKADYAAVFQAASAVDKYERVVYAPDGYWSAVSTRQRAYLRELIRRAFPHRRPVQHDFACGTGRAIRLLHDSVRAAHGYDTSAAMLDRARDGGVHAELHAIGQDGPVPEPATVDGPAVVTVFRLLLNVSPEVRDRAFAFAARVLPARQDGVLIVENHGNRRSLRHLSRRRHAGDPWYAELSHVDVRRLLGRHGFEVVAWRGFGLCPPGAYRSRWLRPVARRLDDIAARYGALAGWSPVVLYVARRLRAPRTDRRPSPGRTPR
;
A
#
# COMPACT_ATOMS: atom_id res chain seq x y z
N MET A 1 1.66 -7.93 -28.50
CA MET A 1 1.37 -8.44 -27.13
C MET A 1 2.21 -7.61 -26.18
N LYS A 2 1.62 -6.71 -25.41
CA LYS A 2 2.37 -5.97 -24.37
C LYS A 2 2.64 -6.95 -23.22
N ALA A 3 3.90 -7.03 -22.79
CA ALA A 3 4.30 -7.88 -21.66
C ALA A 3 3.47 -7.51 -20.43
N ASP A 4 2.94 -8.51 -19.73
CA ASP A 4 2.32 -8.36 -18.43
C ASP A 4 3.31 -7.65 -17.49
N TYR A 5 2.81 -6.71 -16.66
CA TYR A 5 3.66 -5.97 -15.72
C TYR A 5 4.48 -6.91 -14.81
N ALA A 6 3.90 -8.05 -14.42
CA ALA A 6 4.61 -9.08 -13.68
C ALA A 6 5.78 -9.69 -14.50
N ALA A 7 5.61 -9.86 -15.80
CA ALA A 7 6.66 -10.38 -16.68
C ALA A 7 7.85 -9.41 -16.84
N VAL A 8 7.61 -8.09 -16.73
CA VAL A 8 8.68 -7.07 -16.82
C VAL A 8 9.70 -7.20 -15.68
N PHE A 9 9.26 -7.60 -14.49
CA PHE A 9 10.11 -7.71 -13.30
C PHE A 9 10.64 -9.13 -13.03
N GLN A 10 10.54 -10.03 -13.99
CA GLN A 10 11.22 -11.34 -13.94
C GLN A 10 12.72 -11.23 -14.27
N ALA A 11 13.14 -10.17 -14.95
CA ALA A 11 14.54 -9.95 -15.31
C ALA A 11 15.27 -9.07 -14.27
N ALA A 12 16.43 -9.51 -13.81
CA ALA A 12 17.25 -8.77 -12.83
C ALA A 12 17.62 -7.35 -13.29
N SER A 13 17.88 -7.17 -14.60
CA SER A 13 18.21 -5.85 -15.18
C SER A 13 17.06 -4.82 -15.05
N ALA A 14 15.80 -5.29 -15.13
CA ALA A 14 14.63 -4.44 -14.95
C ALA A 14 14.46 -4.04 -13.46
N VAL A 15 14.78 -4.96 -12.55
CA VAL A 15 14.77 -4.72 -11.10
C VAL A 15 15.83 -3.67 -10.74
N ASP A 16 17.06 -3.79 -11.25
CA ASP A 16 18.14 -2.82 -11.02
C ASP A 16 17.82 -1.43 -11.54
N LYS A 17 17.20 -1.33 -12.72
CA LYS A 17 16.73 -0.05 -13.27
C LYS A 17 15.66 0.58 -12.39
N TYR A 18 14.72 -0.23 -11.91
CA TYR A 18 13.67 0.22 -11.00
C TYR A 18 14.27 0.78 -9.71
N GLU A 19 15.19 0.07 -9.07
CA GLU A 19 15.83 0.50 -7.83
C GLU A 19 16.62 1.79 -7.97
N ARG A 20 17.40 1.93 -9.03
CA ARG A 20 18.16 3.18 -9.31
C ARG A 20 17.26 4.41 -9.38
N VAL A 21 16.03 4.27 -9.88
CA VAL A 21 15.06 5.38 -9.96
C VAL A 21 14.38 5.63 -8.62
N VAL A 22 13.99 4.57 -7.91
CA VAL A 22 13.19 4.65 -6.68
C VAL A 22 14.03 5.06 -5.47
N TYR A 23 15.28 4.58 -5.41
CA TYR A 23 16.19 4.82 -4.28
C TYR A 23 17.29 5.86 -4.57
N ALA A 24 17.18 6.61 -5.68
CA ALA A 24 18.12 7.69 -5.98
C ALA A 24 18.23 8.65 -4.77
N PRO A 25 19.44 8.87 -4.22
CA PRO A 25 19.64 9.81 -3.12
C PRO A 25 19.13 11.21 -3.50
N ASP A 26 18.53 11.92 -2.54
CA ASP A 26 17.99 13.26 -2.72
C ASP A 26 16.93 13.46 -3.82
N GLY A 27 16.49 12.37 -4.44
CA GLY A 27 15.47 12.37 -5.47
C GLY A 27 14.05 12.58 -4.92
N TYR A 28 13.12 12.80 -5.84
CA TYR A 28 11.68 12.92 -5.55
C TYR A 28 11.15 11.73 -4.73
N TRP A 29 11.48 10.50 -5.13
CA TRP A 29 10.99 9.29 -4.44
C TRP A 29 11.61 9.10 -3.06
N SER A 30 12.87 9.51 -2.87
CA SER A 30 13.53 9.53 -1.55
C SER A 30 12.78 10.47 -0.61
N ALA A 31 12.46 11.68 -1.06
CA ALA A 31 11.69 12.66 -0.28
C ALA A 31 10.27 12.16 0.05
N VAL A 32 9.58 11.52 -0.90
CA VAL A 32 8.27 10.87 -0.66
C VAL A 32 8.40 9.77 0.39
N SER A 33 9.41 8.89 0.27
CA SER A 33 9.63 7.78 1.20
C SER A 33 9.92 8.25 2.62
N THR A 34 10.70 9.32 2.79
CA THR A 34 10.99 9.92 4.11
C THR A 34 9.71 10.40 4.80
N ARG A 35 8.83 11.10 4.07
CA ARG A 35 7.54 11.58 4.60
C ARG A 35 6.58 10.43 4.90
N GLN A 36 6.53 9.42 4.02
CA GLN A 36 5.74 8.23 4.26
C GLN A 36 6.20 7.49 5.51
N ARG A 37 7.52 7.32 5.70
CA ARG A 37 8.07 6.70 6.91
C ARG A 37 7.62 7.41 8.18
N ALA A 38 7.73 8.73 8.22
CA ALA A 38 7.31 9.54 9.38
C ALA A 38 5.81 9.36 9.68
N TYR A 39 4.97 9.43 8.64
CA TYR A 39 3.54 9.24 8.78
C TYR A 39 3.17 7.82 9.23
N LEU A 40 3.79 6.80 8.62
CA LEU A 40 3.52 5.39 8.92
C LEU A 40 3.93 5.02 10.35
N ARG A 41 5.09 5.50 10.83
CA ARG A 41 5.53 5.29 12.22
C ARG A 41 4.51 5.84 13.22
N GLU A 42 4.04 7.06 12.99
CA GLU A 42 3.03 7.68 13.85
C GLU A 42 1.69 6.95 13.77
N LEU A 43 1.27 6.54 12.58
CA LEU A 43 0.07 5.74 12.37
C LEU A 43 0.11 4.42 13.16
N ILE A 44 1.21 3.66 13.03
CA ILE A 44 1.36 2.36 13.71
C ILE A 44 1.42 2.56 15.23
N ARG A 45 2.15 3.55 15.71
CA ARG A 45 2.22 3.87 17.13
C ARG A 45 0.83 4.19 17.74
N ARG A 46 -0.01 4.92 17.00
CA ARG A 46 -1.38 5.24 17.43
C ARG A 46 -2.33 4.06 17.32
N ALA A 47 -2.21 3.29 16.25
CA ALA A 47 -3.10 2.15 16.02
C ALA A 47 -2.81 0.98 16.96
N PHE A 48 -1.56 0.82 17.39
CA PHE A 48 -1.09 -0.30 18.19
C PHE A 48 -0.24 0.19 19.40
N PRO A 49 -0.85 0.86 20.39
CA PRO A 49 -0.09 1.52 21.46
C PRO A 49 0.59 0.54 22.42
N HIS A 50 0.08 -0.70 22.53
CA HIS A 50 0.54 -1.66 23.54
C HIS A 50 1.40 -2.79 22.97
N ARG A 51 1.24 -3.13 21.68
CA ARG A 51 1.95 -4.27 21.06
C ARG A 51 2.22 -3.98 19.60
N ARG A 52 3.48 -4.07 19.16
CA ARG A 52 3.82 -3.91 17.74
C ARG A 52 3.15 -5.00 16.90
N PRO A 53 2.53 -4.63 15.74
CA PRO A 53 1.88 -5.58 14.87
C PRO A 53 2.91 -6.42 14.09
N VAL A 54 2.44 -7.53 13.49
CA VAL A 54 3.15 -8.21 12.41
C VAL A 54 2.72 -7.58 11.09
N GLN A 55 3.68 -7.35 10.21
CA GLN A 55 3.42 -6.86 8.86
C GLN A 55 3.28 -8.01 7.87
N HIS A 56 2.24 -7.95 7.02
CA HIS A 56 2.11 -8.76 5.82
C HIS A 56 2.11 -7.82 4.61
N ASP A 57 3.13 -7.91 3.76
CA ASP A 57 3.29 -7.05 2.58
C ASP A 57 2.98 -7.83 1.31
N PHE A 58 1.81 -7.58 0.71
CA PHE A 58 1.40 -8.23 -0.52
C PHE A 58 1.92 -7.48 -1.74
N ALA A 59 2.54 -8.22 -2.68
CA ALA A 59 3.34 -7.69 -3.78
C ALA A 59 4.50 -6.83 -3.26
N CYS A 60 5.29 -7.42 -2.37
CA CYS A 60 6.32 -6.71 -1.62
C CYS A 60 7.47 -6.21 -2.51
N GLY A 61 7.68 -6.81 -3.69
CA GLY A 61 8.78 -6.49 -4.59
C GLY A 61 10.13 -6.57 -3.89
N THR A 62 10.92 -5.53 -4.01
CA THR A 62 12.23 -5.42 -3.30
C THR A 62 12.09 -4.99 -1.83
N GLY A 63 10.89 -5.08 -1.22
CA GLY A 63 10.66 -4.85 0.21
C GLY A 63 10.56 -3.39 0.64
N ARG A 64 10.05 -2.50 -0.23
CA ARG A 64 9.93 -1.07 0.09
C ARG A 64 9.05 -0.79 1.32
N ALA A 65 7.84 -1.36 1.38
CA ALA A 65 6.95 -1.14 2.51
C ALA A 65 7.50 -1.76 3.80
N ILE A 66 8.17 -2.90 3.70
CA ILE A 66 8.85 -3.55 4.84
C ILE A 66 9.91 -2.61 5.41
N ARG A 67 10.79 -2.04 4.57
CA ARG A 67 11.81 -1.06 5.02
C ARG A 67 11.21 0.21 5.64
N LEU A 68 10.05 0.65 5.17
CA LEU A 68 9.38 1.83 5.75
C LEU A 68 8.84 1.57 7.15
N LEU A 69 8.43 0.35 7.46
CA LEU A 69 7.80 -0.05 8.72
C LEU A 69 8.73 -0.82 9.68
N HIS A 70 9.94 -1.19 9.27
CA HIS A 70 10.86 -2.07 9.99
C HIS A 70 10.92 -1.80 11.50
N ASP A 71 11.13 -0.53 11.90
CA ASP A 71 11.25 -0.17 13.33
C ASP A 71 9.91 -0.13 14.08
N SER A 72 8.79 -0.30 13.37
CA SER A 72 7.44 -0.13 13.91
C SER A 72 6.68 -1.44 14.06
N VAL A 73 7.20 -2.54 13.48
CA VAL A 73 6.61 -3.88 13.52
C VAL A 73 7.52 -4.83 14.30
N ARG A 74 6.97 -5.96 14.77
CA ARG A 74 7.76 -6.98 15.49
C ARG A 74 8.34 -8.06 14.57
N ALA A 75 7.67 -8.29 13.43
CA ALA A 75 8.07 -9.20 12.36
C ALA A 75 7.42 -8.77 11.05
N ALA A 76 7.96 -9.21 9.93
CA ALA A 76 7.39 -8.96 8.62
C ALA A 76 7.41 -10.21 7.73
N HIS A 77 6.34 -10.39 6.94
CA HIS A 77 6.20 -11.39 5.89
C HIS A 77 5.94 -10.68 4.57
N GLY A 78 6.77 -10.92 3.56
CA GLY A 78 6.62 -10.38 2.22
C GLY A 78 6.16 -11.46 1.24
N TYR A 79 5.20 -11.14 0.37
CA TYR A 79 4.64 -12.05 -0.63
C TYR A 79 4.79 -11.43 -2.01
N ASP A 80 5.46 -12.11 -2.94
CA ASP A 80 5.60 -11.63 -4.33
C ASP A 80 5.62 -12.80 -5.32
N THR A 81 5.23 -12.52 -6.56
CA THR A 81 5.27 -13.48 -7.66
C THR A 81 6.62 -13.54 -8.38
N SER A 82 7.47 -12.53 -8.19
CA SER A 82 8.78 -12.42 -8.83
C SER A 82 9.89 -12.90 -7.90
N ALA A 83 10.49 -14.05 -8.24
CA ALA A 83 11.66 -14.56 -7.52
C ALA A 83 12.82 -13.55 -7.56
N ALA A 84 13.06 -12.89 -8.70
CA ALA A 84 14.11 -11.89 -8.86
C ALA A 84 13.92 -10.67 -7.93
N MET A 85 12.67 -10.25 -7.69
CA MET A 85 12.37 -9.20 -6.71
C MET A 85 12.64 -9.66 -5.28
N LEU A 86 12.26 -10.90 -4.94
CA LEU A 86 12.50 -11.47 -3.61
C LEU A 86 14.00 -11.66 -3.33
N ASP A 87 14.76 -12.14 -4.32
CA ASP A 87 16.21 -12.26 -4.21
C ASP A 87 16.85 -10.89 -3.98
N ARG A 88 16.43 -9.90 -4.76
CA ARG A 88 16.90 -8.52 -4.57
C ARG A 88 16.52 -7.93 -3.20
N ALA A 89 15.36 -8.31 -2.66
CA ALA A 89 14.98 -7.92 -1.29
C ALA A 89 15.93 -8.52 -0.25
N ARG A 90 16.29 -9.81 -0.39
CA ARG A 90 17.26 -10.50 0.47
C ARG A 90 18.65 -9.84 0.40
N ASP A 91 19.16 -9.63 -0.82
CA ASP A 91 20.46 -8.98 -1.05
C ASP A 91 20.50 -7.55 -0.51
N GLY A 92 19.36 -6.85 -0.57
CA GLY A 92 19.16 -5.51 -0.02
C GLY A 92 18.97 -5.48 1.51
N GLY A 93 19.15 -6.60 2.22
CA GLY A 93 19.07 -6.69 3.68
C GLY A 93 17.66 -6.44 4.23
N VAL A 94 16.61 -6.87 3.52
CA VAL A 94 15.25 -6.79 4.04
C VAL A 94 15.04 -7.83 5.14
N HIS A 95 14.78 -7.37 6.35
CA HIS A 95 14.49 -8.24 7.50
C HIS A 95 13.04 -8.68 7.48
N ALA A 96 12.73 -9.73 6.74
CA ALA A 96 11.40 -10.33 6.61
C ALA A 96 11.51 -11.78 6.14
N GLU A 97 10.50 -12.57 6.47
CA GLU A 97 10.28 -13.85 5.82
C GLU A 97 9.61 -13.61 4.45
N LEU A 98 10.26 -14.07 3.38
CA LEU A 98 9.84 -13.79 2.00
C LEU A 98 9.27 -15.05 1.35
N HIS A 99 8.04 -14.93 0.86
CA HIS A 99 7.25 -16.03 0.30
C HIS A 99 7.03 -15.79 -1.21
N ALA A 100 7.51 -16.72 -2.04
CA ALA A 100 7.15 -16.77 -3.46
C ALA A 100 5.72 -17.29 -3.59
N ILE A 101 4.87 -16.56 -4.31
CA ILE A 101 3.48 -16.93 -4.56
C ILE A 101 3.23 -17.11 -6.06
N GLY A 102 2.28 -17.96 -6.44
CA GLY A 102 1.92 -18.13 -7.85
C GLY A 102 1.34 -16.86 -8.45
N GLN A 103 1.62 -16.59 -9.71
CA GLN A 103 1.07 -15.43 -10.44
C GLN A 103 -0.45 -15.57 -10.58
N ASP A 104 -0.89 -16.76 -10.97
CA ASP A 104 -2.29 -17.15 -11.10
C ASP A 104 -2.65 -18.15 -10.02
N GLY A 105 -3.93 -18.26 -9.71
CA GLY A 105 -4.42 -19.26 -8.76
C GLY A 105 -5.08 -18.65 -7.52
N PRO A 106 -5.30 -19.47 -6.48
CA PRO A 106 -6.01 -19.06 -5.28
C PRO A 106 -5.28 -17.96 -4.51
N VAL A 107 -6.02 -17.27 -3.66
CA VAL A 107 -5.43 -16.32 -2.70
C VAL A 107 -4.44 -17.08 -1.82
N PRO A 108 -3.17 -16.63 -1.72
CA PRO A 108 -2.17 -17.33 -0.90
C PRO A 108 -2.59 -17.35 0.57
N GLU A 109 -2.20 -18.42 1.28
CA GLU A 109 -2.40 -18.48 2.72
C GLU A 109 -1.39 -17.57 3.42
N PRO A 110 -1.85 -16.68 4.31
CA PRO A 110 -0.95 -15.86 5.09
C PRO A 110 -0.21 -16.70 6.14
N ALA A 111 1.01 -16.28 6.47
CA ALA A 111 1.69 -16.83 7.64
C ALA A 111 0.83 -16.57 8.89
N THR A 112 0.65 -17.59 9.71
CA THR A 112 -0.13 -17.49 10.95
C THR A 112 0.67 -16.75 12.01
N VAL A 113 0.08 -15.69 12.55
CA VAL A 113 0.72 -14.87 13.60
C VAL A 113 -0.29 -14.51 14.68
N ASP A 114 0.18 -14.53 15.92
CA ASP A 114 -0.63 -14.09 17.05
C ASP A 114 -0.60 -12.57 17.22
N GLY A 115 -1.77 -12.00 17.52
CA GLY A 115 -1.92 -10.60 17.89
C GLY A 115 -2.17 -9.67 16.72
N PRO A 116 -1.91 -8.36 16.89
CA PRO A 116 -2.27 -7.36 15.91
C PRO A 116 -1.46 -7.51 14.63
N ALA A 117 -2.10 -7.19 13.50
CA ALA A 117 -1.48 -7.28 12.18
C ALA A 117 -1.69 -6.00 11.37
N VAL A 118 -0.73 -5.68 10.53
CA VAL A 118 -0.83 -4.66 9.48
C VAL A 118 -0.59 -5.30 8.12
N VAL A 119 -1.51 -5.08 7.20
CA VAL A 119 -1.31 -5.48 5.79
C VAL A 119 -0.93 -4.24 4.99
N THR A 120 0.10 -4.39 4.16
CA THR A 120 0.51 -3.35 3.20
C THR A 120 0.34 -3.84 1.78
N VAL A 121 -0.15 -2.94 0.89
CA VAL A 121 -0.25 -3.15 -0.55
C VAL A 121 0.27 -1.89 -1.23
N PHE A 122 1.56 -1.89 -1.56
CA PHE A 122 2.23 -0.69 -2.07
C PHE A 122 2.56 -0.82 -3.55
N ARG A 123 2.30 0.27 -4.31
CA ARG A 123 2.64 0.41 -5.73
C ARG A 123 2.04 -0.65 -6.68
N LEU A 124 1.04 -1.38 -6.23
CA LEU A 124 0.38 -2.43 -7.01
C LEU A 124 -0.72 -1.85 -7.92
N LEU A 125 -1.62 -1.02 -7.38
CA LEU A 125 -2.92 -0.70 -7.98
C LEU A 125 -2.87 -0.17 -9.41
N LEU A 126 -1.84 0.61 -9.74
CA LEU A 126 -1.73 1.31 -11.03
C LEU A 126 -1.49 0.35 -12.21
N ASN A 127 -0.73 -0.71 -11.98
CA ASN A 127 -0.07 -1.48 -13.04
C ASN A 127 -0.55 -2.93 -13.15
N VAL A 128 -1.68 -3.27 -12.54
CA VAL A 128 -2.20 -4.63 -12.51
C VAL A 128 -3.67 -4.69 -12.89
N SER A 129 -4.11 -5.87 -13.31
CA SER A 129 -5.50 -6.13 -13.67
C SER A 129 -6.44 -6.04 -12.46
N PRO A 130 -7.76 -5.90 -12.68
CA PRO A 130 -8.74 -5.93 -11.60
C PRO A 130 -8.65 -7.19 -10.74
N GLU A 131 -8.40 -8.35 -11.36
CA GLU A 131 -8.33 -9.65 -10.69
C GLU A 131 -7.17 -9.70 -9.69
N VAL A 132 -6.00 -9.16 -10.06
CA VAL A 132 -4.84 -9.07 -9.16
C VAL A 132 -5.12 -8.12 -7.98
N ARG A 133 -5.85 -7.03 -8.21
CA ARG A 133 -6.28 -6.13 -7.12
C ARG A 133 -7.24 -6.82 -6.18
N ASP A 134 -8.24 -7.52 -6.72
CA ASP A 134 -9.22 -8.28 -5.94
C ASP A 134 -8.52 -9.39 -5.11
N ARG A 135 -7.53 -10.07 -5.70
CA ARG A 135 -6.71 -11.07 -5.00
C ARG A 135 -5.91 -10.46 -3.83
N ALA A 136 -5.32 -9.28 -4.01
CA ALA A 136 -4.58 -8.59 -2.96
C ALA A 136 -5.49 -8.22 -1.76
N PHE A 137 -6.72 -7.77 -2.03
CA PHE A 137 -7.65 -7.42 -0.95
C PHE A 137 -8.37 -8.61 -0.36
N ALA A 138 -8.55 -9.70 -1.10
CA ALA A 138 -8.98 -10.98 -0.55
C ALA A 138 -7.91 -11.55 0.41
N PHE A 139 -6.62 -11.44 0.07
CA PHE A 139 -5.51 -11.77 0.97
C PHE A 139 -5.56 -10.91 2.25
N ALA A 140 -5.68 -9.59 2.10
CA ALA A 140 -5.79 -8.69 3.24
C ALA A 140 -6.99 -9.06 4.16
N ALA A 141 -8.09 -9.51 3.56
CA ALA A 141 -9.27 -9.95 4.30
C ALA A 141 -9.07 -11.26 5.07
N ARG A 142 -8.18 -12.14 4.62
CA ARG A 142 -7.77 -13.34 5.37
C ARG A 142 -6.87 -13.00 6.54
N VAL A 143 -5.87 -12.12 6.33
CA VAL A 143 -4.97 -11.66 7.40
C VAL A 143 -5.70 -10.87 8.47
N LEU A 144 -6.67 -10.04 8.07
CA LEU A 144 -7.39 -9.11 8.95
C LEU A 144 -8.86 -9.52 9.11
N PRO A 145 -9.19 -10.55 9.89
CA PRO A 145 -10.57 -10.93 10.12
C PRO A 145 -11.34 -9.86 10.91
N ALA A 146 -12.68 -9.84 10.77
CA ALA A 146 -13.58 -8.77 11.21
C ALA A 146 -13.56 -8.43 12.72
N ARG A 147 -12.84 -9.16 13.56
CA ARG A 147 -12.78 -8.97 15.01
C ARG A 147 -11.39 -8.61 15.54
N GLN A 148 -10.40 -8.46 14.69
CA GLN A 148 -9.03 -8.20 15.15
C GLN A 148 -8.67 -6.72 15.01
N ASP A 149 -7.81 -6.25 15.91
CA ASP A 149 -7.14 -4.98 15.83
C ASP A 149 -6.10 -5.03 14.69
N GLY A 150 -6.57 -4.74 13.48
CA GLY A 150 -5.77 -4.79 12.27
C GLY A 150 -5.97 -3.55 11.41
N VAL A 151 -4.96 -3.22 10.63
CA VAL A 151 -4.96 -2.08 9.72
C VAL A 151 -4.47 -2.52 8.34
N LEU A 152 -5.22 -2.15 7.30
CA LEU A 152 -4.79 -2.25 5.91
C LEU A 152 -4.29 -0.88 5.44
N ILE A 153 -3.08 -0.85 4.89
CA ILE A 153 -2.47 0.37 4.32
C ILE A 153 -2.22 0.14 2.83
N VAL A 154 -2.85 0.96 2.00
CA VAL A 154 -2.80 0.84 0.54
C VAL A 154 -2.17 2.08 -0.07
N GLU A 155 -1.16 1.91 -0.91
CA GLU A 155 -0.58 3.00 -1.71
C GLU A 155 -1.19 3.03 -3.11
N ASN A 156 -1.88 4.12 -3.43
CA ASN A 156 -2.23 4.49 -4.80
C ASN A 156 -1.23 5.54 -5.30
N HIS A 157 -0.32 5.16 -6.20
CA HIS A 157 0.67 6.06 -6.81
C HIS A 157 0.25 6.56 -8.20
N GLY A 158 -1.00 6.31 -8.57
CA GLY A 158 -1.68 6.76 -9.78
C GLY A 158 -3.02 7.42 -9.45
N ASN A 159 -3.00 8.49 -8.65
CA ASN A 159 -4.22 9.22 -8.35
C ASN A 159 -4.68 10.02 -9.58
N ARG A 160 -5.83 9.65 -10.15
CA ARG A 160 -6.43 10.27 -11.34
C ARG A 160 -6.74 11.77 -11.16
N ARG A 161 -6.92 12.24 -9.93
CA ARG A 161 -7.17 13.66 -9.63
C ARG A 161 -5.91 14.47 -9.36
N SER A 162 -4.72 13.85 -9.45
CA SER A 162 -3.45 14.55 -9.18
C SER A 162 -3.10 15.57 -10.26
N LEU A 163 -2.35 16.58 -9.87
CA LEU A 163 -1.78 17.57 -10.82
C LEU A 163 -0.92 16.88 -11.90
N ARG A 164 -0.27 15.77 -11.54
CA ARG A 164 0.51 14.95 -12.49
C ARG A 164 -0.37 14.32 -13.57
N HIS A 165 -1.57 13.87 -13.24
CA HIS A 165 -2.53 13.34 -14.22
C HIS A 165 -2.92 14.40 -15.24
N LEU A 166 -3.20 15.62 -14.78
CA LEU A 166 -3.58 16.73 -15.66
C LEU A 166 -2.49 17.05 -16.70
N SER A 167 -1.21 16.90 -16.35
CA SER A 167 -0.08 17.09 -17.25
C SER A 167 0.18 15.91 -18.20
N ARG A 168 -0.34 14.71 -17.90
CA ARG A 168 -0.08 13.45 -18.63
C ARG A 168 -1.21 13.01 -19.54
N ARG A 169 -2.23 13.79 -19.79
CA ARG A 169 -3.38 13.48 -20.67
C ARG A 169 -3.00 12.91 -22.07
N ARG A 170 -1.72 12.96 -22.44
CA ARG A 170 -1.20 12.47 -23.73
C ARG A 170 -0.82 10.98 -23.77
N HIS A 171 -0.94 10.23 -22.67
CA HIS A 171 -0.52 8.82 -22.58
C HIS A 171 -1.71 7.86 -22.34
N ALA A 172 -2.92 8.24 -22.72
CA ALA A 172 -4.09 7.37 -22.68
C ALA A 172 -3.94 6.26 -23.75
N GLY A 173 -3.71 5.03 -23.33
CA GLY A 173 -3.65 3.88 -24.27
C GLY A 173 -3.06 2.60 -23.70
N ASP A 174 -2.66 2.55 -22.43
CA ASP A 174 -2.21 1.31 -21.81
C ASP A 174 -3.34 0.65 -21.02
N PRO A 175 -3.88 -0.53 -21.43
CA PRO A 175 -5.01 -1.18 -20.77
C PRO A 175 -4.73 -1.57 -19.32
N TRP A 176 -3.45 -1.72 -18.94
CA TRP A 176 -3.04 -2.08 -17.58
C TRP A 176 -2.77 -0.87 -16.68
N TYR A 177 -2.74 0.34 -17.25
CA TYR A 177 -2.46 1.56 -16.52
C TYR A 177 -3.76 2.18 -16.00
N ALA A 178 -4.16 1.79 -14.80
CA ALA A 178 -5.39 2.26 -14.19
C ALA A 178 -5.14 3.31 -13.11
N GLU A 179 -5.23 4.58 -13.49
CA GLU A 179 -5.31 5.65 -12.52
C GLU A 179 -6.66 5.64 -11.80
N LEU A 180 -6.63 5.42 -10.49
CA LEU A 180 -7.82 5.34 -9.65
C LEU A 180 -8.08 6.65 -8.91
N SER A 181 -9.34 7.09 -8.90
CA SER A 181 -9.78 8.17 -8.02
C SER A 181 -9.95 7.69 -6.58
N HIS A 182 -10.13 8.61 -5.63
CA HIS A 182 -10.46 8.27 -4.25
C HIS A 182 -11.74 7.42 -4.13
N VAL A 183 -12.74 7.72 -4.98
CA VAL A 183 -14.01 6.98 -5.00
C VAL A 183 -13.78 5.55 -5.49
N ASP A 184 -12.95 5.37 -6.53
CA ASP A 184 -12.64 4.04 -7.06
C ASP A 184 -11.91 3.18 -6.01
N VAL A 185 -10.91 3.75 -5.32
CA VAL A 185 -10.19 3.05 -4.24
C VAL A 185 -11.12 2.69 -3.09
N ARG A 186 -11.98 3.62 -2.64
CA ARG A 186 -12.96 3.33 -1.57
C ARG A 186 -13.95 2.23 -1.97
N ARG A 187 -14.45 2.27 -3.22
CA ARG A 187 -15.36 1.24 -3.73
C ARG A 187 -14.66 -0.12 -3.80
N LEU A 188 -13.41 -0.15 -4.29
CA LEU A 188 -12.61 -1.36 -4.38
C LEU A 188 -12.41 -1.99 -2.98
N LEU A 189 -11.98 -1.21 -2.00
CA LEU A 189 -11.79 -1.67 -0.62
C LEU A 189 -13.13 -2.10 0.02
N GLY A 190 -14.21 -1.37 -0.23
CA GLY A 190 -15.55 -1.68 0.28
C GLY A 190 -16.06 -3.04 -0.18
N ARG A 191 -15.80 -3.45 -1.44
CA ARG A 191 -16.17 -4.78 -1.95
C ARG A 191 -15.53 -5.93 -1.15
N HIS A 192 -14.37 -5.69 -0.57
CA HIS A 192 -13.65 -6.66 0.28
C HIS A 192 -13.91 -6.46 1.78
N GLY A 193 -14.92 -5.67 2.14
CA GLY A 193 -15.34 -5.44 3.53
C GLY A 193 -14.38 -4.54 4.31
N PHE A 194 -13.70 -3.59 3.65
CA PHE A 194 -12.87 -2.60 4.29
C PHE A 194 -13.47 -1.20 4.16
N GLU A 195 -13.38 -0.44 5.24
CA GLU A 195 -13.71 0.98 5.27
C GLU A 195 -12.44 1.82 5.36
N VAL A 196 -12.32 2.83 4.50
CA VAL A 196 -11.22 3.81 4.57
C VAL A 196 -11.50 4.78 5.71
N VAL A 197 -10.65 4.73 6.73
CA VAL A 197 -10.77 5.58 7.94
C VAL A 197 -9.87 6.82 7.89
N ALA A 198 -8.82 6.79 7.07
CA ALA A 198 -7.94 7.94 6.86
C ALA A 198 -7.22 7.84 5.51
N TRP A 199 -6.75 8.97 4.99
CA TRP A 199 -5.83 9.02 3.85
C TRP A 199 -4.85 10.17 3.99
N ARG A 200 -3.69 10.06 3.30
CA ARG A 200 -2.64 11.07 3.28
C ARG A 200 -1.98 11.12 1.91
N GLY A 201 -1.81 12.33 1.38
CA GLY A 201 -1.15 12.56 0.11
C GLY A 201 0.33 12.91 0.25
N PHE A 202 1.12 12.57 -0.77
CA PHE A 202 2.56 12.80 -0.82
C PHE A 202 3.00 13.19 -2.22
N GLY A 203 4.06 14.02 -2.29
CA GLY A 203 4.71 14.40 -3.53
C GLY A 203 3.84 15.29 -4.41
N LEU A 204 3.25 16.34 -3.85
CA LEU A 204 2.45 17.33 -4.56
C LEU A 204 3.28 18.07 -5.65
N CYS A 205 4.52 18.43 -5.31
CA CYS A 205 5.42 19.07 -6.24
C CYS A 205 5.92 18.09 -7.32
N PRO A 206 6.09 18.55 -8.57
CA PRO A 206 6.53 17.68 -9.65
C PRO A 206 7.99 17.24 -9.47
N PRO A 207 8.39 16.05 -9.99
CA PRO A 207 9.76 15.56 -9.88
C PRO A 207 10.81 16.50 -10.45
N GLY A 208 10.46 17.33 -11.46
CA GLY A 208 11.36 18.34 -12.03
C GLY A 208 11.82 19.40 -11.01
N ALA A 209 10.96 19.77 -10.06
CA ALA A 209 11.32 20.71 -8.99
C ALA A 209 12.40 20.14 -8.05
N TYR A 210 12.46 18.82 -7.88
CA TYR A 210 13.48 18.15 -7.08
C TYR A 210 14.84 18.03 -7.79
N ARG A 211 14.87 18.13 -9.13
CA ARG A 211 16.11 18.13 -9.92
C ARG A 211 16.80 19.50 -9.92
N SER A 212 16.03 20.57 -9.77
CA SER A 212 16.56 21.93 -9.71
C SER A 212 17.13 22.23 -8.32
N ARG A 213 18.39 22.66 -8.26
CA ARG A 213 19.05 23.05 -6.97
C ARG A 213 18.32 24.21 -6.27
N TRP A 214 17.72 25.10 -7.04
CA TRP A 214 17.04 26.28 -6.54
C TRP A 214 15.60 26.01 -6.11
N LEU A 215 14.88 25.16 -6.83
CA LEU A 215 13.49 24.83 -6.53
C LEU A 215 13.34 23.75 -5.47
N ARG A 216 14.36 22.90 -5.28
CA ARG A 216 14.31 21.76 -4.35
C ARG A 216 13.97 22.15 -2.91
N PRO A 217 14.57 23.18 -2.29
CA PRO A 217 14.23 23.58 -0.93
C PRO A 217 12.76 24.02 -0.80
N VAL A 218 12.26 24.78 -1.78
CA VAL A 218 10.87 25.24 -1.82
C VAL A 218 9.92 24.06 -2.01
N ALA A 219 10.21 23.15 -2.96
CA ALA A 219 9.42 21.94 -3.20
C ALA A 219 9.36 21.05 -1.96
N ARG A 220 10.50 20.86 -1.26
CA ARG A 220 10.54 20.12 0.00
C ARG A 220 9.62 20.73 1.05
N ARG A 221 9.69 22.05 1.25
CA ARG A 221 8.87 22.75 2.25
C ARG A 221 7.38 22.69 1.91
N LEU A 222 7.01 22.88 0.65
CA LEU A 222 5.62 22.76 0.21
C LEU A 222 5.09 21.34 0.40
N ASP A 223 5.87 20.33 0.04
CA ASP A 223 5.48 18.92 0.24
C ASP A 223 5.44 18.52 1.72
N ASP A 224 6.27 19.13 2.59
CA ASP A 224 6.19 18.92 4.05
C ASP A 224 4.88 19.48 4.61
N ILE A 225 4.47 20.64 4.15
CA ILE A 225 3.18 21.25 4.51
C ILE A 225 2.04 20.38 3.97
N ALA A 226 2.08 20.03 2.67
CA ALA A 226 1.04 19.22 2.03
C ALA A 226 0.86 17.86 2.71
N ALA A 227 1.96 17.21 3.12
CA ALA A 227 1.91 15.94 3.81
C ALA A 227 1.28 16.01 5.21
N ARG A 228 1.13 17.19 5.81
CA ARG A 228 0.45 17.38 7.10
C ARG A 228 -1.07 17.49 6.96
N TYR A 229 -1.56 17.93 5.80
CA TYR A 229 -2.98 18.21 5.57
C TYR A 229 -3.62 17.15 4.69
N GLY A 230 -4.54 16.34 5.24
CA GLY A 230 -5.27 15.29 4.50
C GLY A 230 -6.09 15.82 3.32
N ALA A 231 -6.58 17.07 3.39
CA ALA A 231 -7.35 17.70 2.32
C ALA A 231 -6.56 17.82 1.00
N LEU A 232 -5.23 17.96 1.06
CA LEU A 232 -4.37 18.05 -0.12
C LEU A 232 -4.07 16.68 -0.77
N ALA A 233 -4.49 15.58 -0.14
CA ALA A 233 -4.35 14.25 -0.71
C ALA A 233 -5.06 14.11 -2.06
N GLY A 234 -6.16 14.86 -2.27
CA GLY A 234 -6.90 14.88 -3.53
C GLY A 234 -6.05 15.28 -4.75
N TRP A 235 -5.03 16.09 -4.55
CA TRP A 235 -4.16 16.64 -5.60
C TRP A 235 -2.80 15.93 -5.68
N SER A 236 -2.49 15.10 -4.70
CA SER A 236 -1.21 14.38 -4.61
C SER A 236 -1.19 13.17 -5.53
N PRO A 237 -0.08 12.92 -6.26
CA PRO A 237 0.04 11.74 -7.13
C PRO A 237 0.16 10.43 -6.36
N VAL A 238 0.67 10.48 -5.13
CA VAL A 238 0.83 9.32 -4.25
C VAL A 238 -0.07 9.51 -3.03
N VAL A 239 -0.96 8.56 -2.79
CA VAL A 239 -1.89 8.61 -1.65
C VAL A 239 -1.82 7.30 -0.88
N LEU A 240 -1.60 7.39 0.43
CA LEU A 240 -1.79 6.26 1.35
C LEU A 240 -3.21 6.29 1.89
N TYR A 241 -3.91 5.18 1.77
CA TYR A 241 -5.19 4.92 2.40
C TYR A 241 -5.01 4.00 3.58
N VAL A 242 -5.63 4.34 4.68
CA VAL A 242 -5.69 3.52 5.89
C VAL A 242 -7.10 2.99 5.99
N ALA A 243 -7.26 1.68 6.02
CA ALA A 243 -8.55 1.03 6.08
C ALA A 243 -8.62 0.01 7.22
N ARG A 244 -9.82 -0.22 7.73
CA ARG A 244 -10.13 -1.24 8.74
C ARG A 244 -11.23 -2.16 8.24
N ARG A 245 -11.27 -3.37 8.73
CA ARG A 245 -12.38 -4.29 8.46
C ARG A 245 -13.68 -3.72 9.02
N LEU A 246 -14.72 -3.75 8.21
CA LEU A 246 -16.07 -3.50 8.69
C LEU A 246 -16.42 -4.56 9.74
N ARG A 247 -16.99 -4.14 10.86
CA ARG A 247 -17.56 -5.07 11.84
C ARG A 247 -18.72 -5.80 11.18
N ALA A 248 -18.78 -7.11 11.29
CA ALA A 248 -19.99 -7.83 10.93
C ALA A 248 -21.18 -7.20 11.70
N PRO A 249 -22.32 -6.98 11.04
CA PRO A 249 -23.50 -6.51 11.76
C PRO A 249 -23.73 -7.46 12.94
N ARG A 250 -23.88 -6.91 14.16
CA ARG A 250 -24.30 -7.69 15.31
C ARG A 250 -25.61 -8.32 14.93
N THR A 251 -25.63 -9.61 14.71
CA THR A 251 -26.88 -10.38 14.70
C THR A 251 -27.44 -10.27 16.10
N ASP A 252 -28.35 -9.30 16.29
CA ASP A 252 -28.97 -9.06 17.56
C ASP A 252 -29.82 -10.28 17.93
N ARG A 253 -29.50 -10.79 19.09
CA ARG A 253 -30.32 -11.52 20.05
C ARG A 253 -31.44 -12.38 19.45
N ARG A 254 -31.26 -13.67 19.56
CA ARG A 254 -32.39 -14.59 19.69
C ARG A 254 -33.34 -14.03 20.79
N PRO A 255 -34.63 -13.88 20.50
CA PRO A 255 -35.57 -13.61 21.55
C PRO A 255 -35.51 -14.78 22.56
N SER A 256 -35.43 -14.45 23.83
CA SER A 256 -35.53 -15.42 24.92
C SER A 256 -36.82 -16.20 24.76
N PRO A 257 -36.80 -17.56 24.89
CA PRO A 257 -38.04 -18.35 24.88
C PRO A 257 -38.91 -17.87 26.03
N GLY A 258 -40.13 -17.49 25.67
CA GLY A 258 -41.13 -16.97 26.60
C GLY A 258 -41.35 -17.91 27.80
N ARG A 259 -41.33 -17.34 29.00
CA ARG A 259 -41.88 -17.94 30.20
C ARG A 259 -43.37 -18.15 29.96
N THR A 260 -43.78 -19.38 29.87
CA THR A 260 -45.20 -19.77 30.02
C THR A 260 -45.65 -19.43 31.43
N PRO A 261 -46.73 -18.66 31.61
CA PRO A 261 -47.33 -18.51 32.94
C PRO A 261 -48.06 -19.77 33.32
N ARG A 262 -47.90 -20.14 34.59
CA ARG A 262 -48.75 -21.14 35.25
C ARG A 262 -50.03 -20.49 35.73
#